data_53e7faaaa523dcbfa3ebd79bc8b1797a
#
_entry.id   53e7faaaa523dcbfa3ebd79bc8b1797a
#
_cell.length_a   1.000
_cell.length_b   1.000
_cell.length_c   1.000
_cell.angle_alpha   90.00
_cell.angle_beta   90.00
_cell.angle_gamma   90.00
#
_symmetry.space_group_name_H-M   'P 1'
#
loop_
_entity.id
_entity.type
_entity.pdbx_description
1 polymer ?
#
loop_
_entity_poly.entity_id
_entity_poly.type
_entity_poly.pdbx_seq_one_letter_code
_entity_poly.pdbx_strand_id
1 'polypeptide(L)'
;VPHNEYLQIHSELLRGDEWIIDGFGCVPSAWERFSAADTLIYVDLPLFTHYVWVIKRLVKGLVVTPEGWPENSPMWSSTLNSYRVLRLCHEKLTPKYQQLVAEQATHKRVHHLRSASAIKAFVGAVTNEYSGIR
;
A
#
# COMPACT_ATOMS: atom_id res chain seq x y z
N VAL A 1 -11.37 -15.90 -2.28
CA VAL A 1 -11.95 -15.86 -0.93
C VAL A 1 -13.17 -14.95 -0.99
N PRO A 2 -14.35 -15.36 -0.50
CA PRO A 2 -15.52 -14.50 -0.36
C PRO A 2 -15.22 -13.29 0.51
N HIS A 3 -15.86 -12.15 0.23
CA HIS A 3 -15.57 -10.89 0.92
C HIS A 3 -15.76 -10.98 2.45
N ASN A 4 -16.80 -11.65 2.89
CA ASN A 4 -17.08 -11.82 4.32
C ASN A 4 -16.03 -12.69 5.03
N GLU A 5 -15.60 -13.76 4.38
CA GLU A 5 -14.51 -14.62 4.88
C GLU A 5 -13.19 -13.85 4.98
N TYR A 6 -12.88 -13.03 3.96
CA TYR A 6 -11.72 -12.14 4.00
C TYR A 6 -11.76 -11.19 5.22
N LEU A 7 -12.90 -10.55 5.47
CA LEU A 7 -13.04 -9.62 6.61
C LEU A 7 -12.89 -10.35 7.96
N GLN A 8 -13.42 -11.56 8.08
CA GLN A 8 -13.29 -12.35 9.30
C GLN A 8 -11.83 -12.73 9.56
N ILE A 9 -11.14 -13.30 8.57
CA ILE A 9 -9.71 -13.66 8.68
C ILE A 9 -8.88 -12.42 9.02
N HIS A 10 -9.19 -11.28 8.37
CA HIS A 10 -8.50 -10.03 8.62
C HIS A 10 -8.67 -9.55 10.07
N SER A 11 -9.90 -9.56 10.60
CA SER A 11 -10.17 -9.18 12.00
C SER A 11 -9.53 -10.14 13.00
N GLU A 12 -9.43 -11.42 12.68
CA GLU A 12 -8.72 -12.41 13.51
C GLU A 12 -7.21 -12.12 13.53
N LEU A 13 -6.60 -11.79 12.39
CA LEU A 13 -5.18 -11.39 12.32
C LEU A 13 -4.88 -10.16 13.19
N LEU A 14 -5.77 -9.18 13.20
CA LEU A 14 -5.59 -7.96 13.99
C LEU A 14 -5.68 -8.16 15.51
N ARG A 15 -6.19 -9.31 15.98
CA ARG A 15 -6.22 -9.68 17.41
C ARG A 15 -4.90 -10.26 17.89
N GLY A 16 -4.00 -10.61 16.97
CA GLY A 16 -2.66 -11.08 17.33
C GLY A 16 -1.79 -9.96 17.90
N ASP A 17 -0.83 -10.33 18.73
CA ASP A 17 0.06 -9.38 19.39
C ASP A 17 1.07 -8.74 18.43
N GLU A 18 1.45 -9.45 17.37
CA GLU A 18 2.45 -9.00 16.39
C GLU A 18 1.96 -9.26 14.96
N TRP A 19 1.89 -8.20 14.15
CA TRP A 19 1.56 -8.32 12.73
C TRP A 19 2.12 -7.17 11.91
N ILE A 20 2.40 -7.48 10.65
CA ILE A 20 2.74 -6.50 9.61
C ILE A 20 1.81 -6.76 8.44
N ILE A 21 1.01 -5.78 8.05
CA ILE A 21 0.08 -5.90 6.93
C ILE A 21 0.42 -4.85 5.89
N ASP A 22 0.70 -5.30 4.68
CA ASP A 22 0.92 -4.46 3.49
C ASP A 22 -0.27 -4.51 2.55
N GLY A 23 -0.43 -3.44 1.79
CA GLY A 23 -1.43 -3.30 0.76
C GLY A 23 -2.74 -2.67 1.23
N PHE A 24 -3.63 -2.41 0.26
CA PHE A 24 -4.87 -1.70 0.50
C PHE A 24 -5.97 -2.58 1.09
N GLY A 25 -6.12 -3.82 0.57
CA GLY A 25 -7.27 -4.66 0.90
C GLY A 25 -8.59 -4.05 0.39
N CYS A 26 -9.50 -3.75 1.31
CA CYS A 26 -10.72 -3.01 1.03
C CYS A 26 -10.91 -1.85 2.02
N VAL A 27 -11.81 -0.91 1.74
CA VAL A 27 -12.01 0.28 2.58
C VAL A 27 -12.28 -0.06 4.05
N PRO A 28 -13.22 -0.97 4.39
CA PRO A 28 -13.46 -1.34 5.78
C PRO A 28 -12.23 -1.90 6.48
N SER A 29 -11.52 -2.87 5.86
CA SER A 29 -10.32 -3.46 6.44
C SER A 29 -9.17 -2.47 6.60
N ALA A 30 -9.08 -1.46 5.71
CA ALA A 30 -8.08 -0.40 5.84
C ALA A 30 -8.32 0.45 7.09
N TRP A 31 -9.57 0.85 7.36
CA TRP A 31 -9.92 1.61 8.57
C TRP A 31 -9.64 0.84 9.85
N GLU A 32 -10.00 -0.43 9.88
CA GLU A 32 -9.74 -1.31 11.03
C GLU A 32 -8.24 -1.43 11.31
N ARG A 33 -7.40 -1.63 10.28
CA ARG A 33 -5.94 -1.66 10.40
C ARG A 33 -5.37 -0.35 10.91
N PHE A 34 -5.82 0.77 10.37
CA PHE A 34 -5.36 2.08 10.81
C PHE A 34 -5.67 2.32 12.29
N SER A 35 -6.82 1.83 12.76
CA SER A 35 -7.20 1.95 14.17
C SER A 35 -6.39 1.02 15.07
N ALA A 36 -6.12 -0.21 14.62
CA ALA A 36 -5.44 -1.23 15.41
C ALA A 36 -3.89 -1.09 15.43
N ALA A 37 -3.28 -0.58 14.36
CA ALA A 37 -1.83 -0.46 14.26
C ALA A 37 -1.27 0.53 15.27
N ASP A 38 -0.11 0.24 15.84
CA ASP A 38 0.71 1.15 16.64
C ASP A 38 1.61 2.04 15.78
N THR A 39 1.99 1.54 14.63
CA THR A 39 2.85 2.23 13.64
C THR A 39 2.21 2.20 12.25
N LEU A 40 2.09 3.37 11.63
CA LEU A 40 1.58 3.54 10.27
C LEU A 40 2.68 4.00 9.33
N ILE A 41 2.84 3.29 8.21
CA ILE A 41 3.71 3.71 7.10
C ILE A 41 2.82 4.04 5.92
N TYR A 42 2.60 5.33 5.68
CA TYR A 42 1.76 5.80 4.58
C TYR A 42 2.59 6.31 3.42
N VAL A 43 2.49 5.63 2.29
CA VAL A 43 3.15 5.99 1.04
C VAL A 43 2.21 6.83 0.21
N ASP A 44 2.47 8.14 0.16
CA ASP A 44 1.64 9.16 -0.50
C ASP A 44 2.41 9.81 -1.64
N LEU A 45 2.48 9.11 -2.75
CA LEU A 45 3.19 9.60 -3.93
C LEU A 45 2.27 10.39 -4.86
N PRO A 46 2.81 11.37 -5.60
CA PRO A 46 2.05 12.07 -6.63
C PRO A 46 1.46 11.10 -7.67
N LEU A 47 0.24 11.37 -8.14
CA LEU A 47 -0.45 10.53 -9.14
C LEU A 47 0.41 10.24 -10.37
N PHE A 48 1.18 11.23 -10.82
CA PHE A 48 2.10 11.07 -11.94
C PHE A 48 3.16 9.97 -11.68
N THR A 49 3.68 9.87 -10.47
CA THR A 49 4.64 8.82 -10.09
C THR A 49 4.03 7.44 -10.22
N HIS A 50 2.78 7.27 -9.79
CA HIS A 50 2.05 6.01 -9.97
C HIS A 50 1.86 5.66 -11.45
N TYR A 51 1.53 6.64 -12.29
CA TYR A 51 1.39 6.42 -13.73
C TYR A 51 2.70 5.97 -14.37
N VAL A 52 3.81 6.61 -14.04
CA VAL A 52 5.14 6.20 -14.50
C VAL A 52 5.48 4.76 -14.06
N TRP A 53 5.15 4.39 -12.83
CA TRP A 53 5.40 3.05 -12.33
C TRP A 53 4.53 1.99 -13.03
N VAL A 54 3.27 2.30 -13.32
CA VAL A 54 2.39 1.41 -14.09
C VAL A 54 2.94 1.20 -15.50
N ILE A 55 3.40 2.27 -16.17
CA ILE A 55 4.05 2.15 -17.49
C ILE A 55 5.31 1.29 -17.41
N LYS A 56 6.19 1.55 -16.45
CA LYS A 56 7.42 0.75 -16.28
C LYS A 56 7.11 -0.72 -16.04
N ARG A 57 6.08 -1.03 -15.24
CA ARG A 57 5.64 -2.40 -15.01
C ARG A 57 5.09 -3.04 -16.27
N LEU A 58 4.31 -2.30 -17.08
CA LEU A 58 3.82 -2.78 -18.38
C LEU A 58 4.99 -3.12 -19.31
N VAL A 59 5.94 -2.19 -19.50
CA VAL A 59 7.10 -2.39 -20.38
C VAL A 59 7.94 -3.58 -19.91
N LYS A 60 8.20 -3.69 -18.60
CA LYS A 60 8.90 -4.84 -18.04
C LYS A 60 8.12 -6.13 -18.26
N GLY A 61 6.81 -6.11 -18.12
CA GLY A 61 5.94 -7.26 -18.32
C GLY A 61 5.84 -7.75 -19.77
N LEU A 62 6.17 -6.90 -20.76
CA LEU A 62 6.29 -7.32 -22.16
C LEU A 62 7.52 -8.21 -22.41
N VAL A 63 8.53 -8.13 -21.55
CA VAL A 63 9.79 -8.89 -21.65
C VAL A 63 9.83 -10.04 -20.64
N VAL A 64 9.33 -9.81 -19.44
CA VAL A 64 9.32 -10.78 -18.33
C VAL A 64 7.95 -10.76 -17.69
N THR A 65 7.24 -11.89 -17.72
CA THR A 65 5.95 -12.02 -17.03
C THR A 65 6.15 -11.75 -15.53
N PRO A 66 5.43 -10.76 -14.94
CA PRO A 66 5.57 -10.48 -13.51
C PRO A 66 5.19 -11.70 -12.65
N GLU A 67 5.94 -11.95 -11.61
CA GLU A 67 5.63 -12.99 -10.63
C GLU A 67 4.22 -12.78 -10.04
N GLY A 68 3.42 -13.85 -10.00
CA GLY A 68 2.02 -13.78 -9.54
C GLY A 68 1.03 -13.18 -10.55
N TRP A 69 1.43 -12.95 -11.81
CA TRP A 69 0.49 -12.50 -12.84
C TRP A 69 -0.50 -13.62 -13.18
N PRO A 70 -1.83 -13.37 -13.15
CA PRO A 70 -2.82 -14.39 -13.47
C PRO A 70 -2.67 -14.87 -14.92
N GLU A 71 -2.65 -16.17 -15.12
CA GLU A 71 -2.65 -16.78 -16.46
C GLU A 71 -3.87 -16.29 -17.26
N ASN A 72 -3.68 -15.98 -18.52
CA ASN A 72 -4.70 -15.47 -19.44
C ASN A 72 -5.28 -14.09 -19.09
N SER A 73 -4.65 -13.31 -18.21
CA SER A 73 -5.10 -11.93 -17.94
C SER A 73 -4.52 -10.97 -18.98
N PRO A 74 -5.37 -10.29 -19.79
CA PRO A 74 -4.87 -9.38 -20.83
C PRO A 74 -4.20 -8.17 -20.21
N MET A 75 -2.87 -8.06 -20.41
CA MET A 75 -2.02 -7.04 -19.78
C MET A 75 -2.45 -5.61 -20.11
N TRP A 76 -2.89 -5.35 -21.34
CA TRP A 76 -3.31 -4.03 -21.80
C TRP A 76 -4.59 -3.55 -21.11
N SER A 77 -5.63 -4.37 -21.06
CA SER A 77 -6.89 -3.99 -20.41
C SER A 77 -6.73 -3.83 -18.91
N SER A 78 -5.91 -4.68 -18.27
CA SER A 78 -5.54 -4.56 -16.85
C SER A 78 -4.78 -3.27 -16.57
N THR A 79 -3.88 -2.85 -17.48
CA THR A 79 -3.13 -1.59 -17.36
C THR A 79 -4.04 -0.38 -17.49
N LEU A 80 -4.92 -0.34 -18.51
CA LEU A 80 -5.89 0.75 -18.67
C LEU A 80 -6.82 0.87 -17.47
N ASN A 81 -7.30 -0.27 -16.95
CA ASN A 81 -8.10 -0.27 -15.73
C ASN A 81 -7.32 0.25 -14.53
N SER A 82 -6.03 -0.08 -14.42
CA SER A 82 -5.16 0.43 -13.36
C SER A 82 -5.08 1.96 -13.36
N TYR A 83 -4.97 2.61 -14.51
CA TYR A 83 -4.99 4.08 -14.61
C TYR A 83 -6.29 4.68 -14.08
N ARG A 84 -7.43 4.09 -14.48
CA ARG A 84 -8.76 4.54 -14.03
C ARG A 84 -8.88 4.38 -12.51
N VAL A 85 -8.49 3.23 -11.98
CA VAL A 85 -8.54 2.95 -10.53
C VAL A 85 -7.61 3.88 -9.77
N LEU A 86 -6.37 4.07 -10.21
CA LEU A 86 -5.42 5.00 -9.58
C LEU A 86 -5.98 6.43 -9.51
N ARG A 87 -6.54 6.92 -10.61
CA ARG A 87 -7.17 8.24 -10.64
C ARG A 87 -8.31 8.33 -9.64
N LEU A 88 -9.22 7.35 -9.64
CA LEU A 88 -10.36 7.32 -8.74
C LEU A 88 -9.92 7.25 -7.27
N CYS A 89 -8.93 6.43 -6.96
CA CYS A 89 -8.36 6.36 -5.61
C CYS A 89 -7.72 7.69 -5.21
N HIS A 90 -6.97 8.31 -6.10
CA HIS A 90 -6.35 9.61 -5.83
C HIS A 90 -7.38 10.71 -5.57
N GLU A 91 -8.45 10.76 -6.35
CA GLU A 91 -9.53 11.76 -6.19
C GLU A 91 -10.39 11.52 -4.95
N LYS A 92 -10.69 10.25 -4.63
CA LYS A 92 -11.71 9.90 -3.62
C LYS A 92 -11.14 9.41 -2.29
N LEU A 93 -10.01 8.72 -2.32
CA LEU A 93 -9.46 8.08 -1.13
C LEU A 93 -8.25 8.83 -0.56
N THR A 94 -7.33 9.31 -1.41
CA THR A 94 -6.13 9.99 -0.95
C THR A 94 -6.42 11.13 0.04
N PRO A 95 -7.38 12.05 -0.20
CA PRO A 95 -7.67 13.11 0.77
C PRO A 95 -8.14 12.58 2.13
N LYS A 96 -8.95 11.51 2.12
CA LYS A 96 -9.43 10.87 3.34
C LYS A 96 -8.30 10.20 4.12
N TYR A 97 -7.37 9.54 3.41
CA TYR A 97 -6.21 8.93 4.03
C TYR A 97 -5.25 9.97 4.61
N GLN A 98 -5.00 11.06 3.89
CA GLN A 98 -4.16 12.14 4.38
C GLN A 98 -4.72 12.74 5.67
N GLN A 99 -6.03 12.98 5.73
CA GLN A 99 -6.70 13.46 6.94
C GLN A 99 -6.56 12.45 8.08
N LEU A 100 -6.89 11.18 7.84
CA LEU A 100 -6.81 10.15 8.86
C LEU A 100 -5.38 9.96 9.39
N VAL A 101 -4.38 9.96 8.50
CA VAL A 101 -2.96 9.84 8.86
C VAL A 101 -2.53 11.03 9.73
N ALA A 102 -3.00 12.25 9.40
CA ALA A 102 -2.73 13.44 10.21
C ALA A 102 -3.37 13.34 11.61
N GLU A 103 -4.60 12.86 11.71
CA GLU A 103 -5.29 12.64 12.98
C GLU A 103 -4.58 11.57 13.83
N GLN A 104 -4.17 10.47 13.22
CA GLN A 104 -3.48 9.38 13.92
C GLN A 104 -2.06 9.76 14.37
N ALA A 105 -1.39 10.70 13.71
CA ALA A 105 -0.04 11.14 14.07
C ALA A 105 0.06 11.75 15.48
N THR A 106 -1.05 12.14 16.09
CA THR A 106 -1.11 12.63 17.47
C THR A 106 -1.07 11.51 18.52
N HIS A 107 -1.39 10.29 18.12
CA HIS A 107 -1.57 9.14 19.03
C HIS A 107 -0.66 7.95 18.72
N LYS A 108 -0.08 7.92 17.51
CA LYS A 108 0.68 6.77 16.99
C LYS A 108 1.94 7.22 16.28
N ARG A 109 2.86 6.27 16.07
CA ARG A 109 4.02 6.49 15.21
C ARG A 109 3.57 6.47 13.74
N VAL A 110 3.75 7.59 13.03
CA VAL A 110 3.35 7.72 11.62
C VAL A 110 4.55 8.13 10.77
N HIS A 111 4.81 7.34 9.74
CA HIS A 111 5.77 7.64 8.68
C HIS A 111 5.04 8.00 7.40
N HIS A 112 4.91 9.29 7.10
CA HIS A 112 4.27 9.78 5.88
C HIS A 112 5.32 10.00 4.78
N LEU A 113 5.42 9.07 3.83
CA LEU A 113 6.44 9.02 2.80
C LEU A 113 5.91 9.61 1.49
N ARG A 114 6.32 10.83 1.15
CA ARG A 114 5.79 11.61 0.02
C ARG A 114 6.66 11.59 -1.23
N SER A 115 7.79 10.90 -1.21
CA SER A 115 8.71 10.83 -2.35
C SER A 115 9.49 9.51 -2.36
N ALA A 116 10.02 9.15 -3.53
CA ALA A 116 10.89 7.99 -3.66
C ALA A 116 12.16 8.11 -2.81
N SER A 117 12.69 9.32 -2.62
CA SER A 117 13.82 9.57 -1.74
C SER A 117 13.46 9.35 -0.27
N ALA A 118 12.28 9.78 0.16
CA ALA A 118 11.77 9.52 1.52
C ALA A 118 11.60 8.01 1.78
N ILE A 119 11.09 7.27 0.82
CA ILE A 119 10.98 5.80 0.92
C ILE A 119 12.38 5.17 1.07
N LYS A 120 13.33 5.56 0.21
CA LYS A 120 14.70 5.05 0.28
C LYS A 120 15.38 5.36 1.61
N ALA A 121 15.22 6.57 2.12
CA ALA A 121 15.76 6.97 3.40
C ALA A 121 15.15 6.18 4.56
N PHE A 122 13.83 5.99 4.54
CA PHE A 122 13.11 5.19 5.53
C PHE A 122 13.61 3.73 5.54
N VAL A 123 13.67 3.09 4.37
CA VAL A 123 14.18 1.71 4.25
C VAL A 123 15.61 1.61 4.74
N GLY A 124 16.48 2.56 4.37
CA GLY A 124 17.87 2.59 4.84
C GLY A 124 17.98 2.73 6.36
N ALA A 125 17.17 3.58 6.98
CA ALA A 125 17.14 3.76 8.44
C ALA A 125 16.72 2.46 9.15
N VAL A 126 15.63 1.84 8.71
CA VAL A 126 15.14 0.57 9.26
C VAL A 126 16.19 -0.54 9.10
N THR A 127 16.79 -0.67 7.90
CA THR A 127 17.82 -1.68 7.64
C THR A 127 19.02 -1.52 8.55
N ASN A 128 19.49 -0.29 8.78
CA ASN A 128 20.63 -0.01 9.65
C ASN A 128 20.32 -0.31 11.12
N GLU A 129 19.12 0.02 11.59
CA GLU A 129 18.67 -0.29 12.95
C GLU A 129 18.69 -1.80 13.22
N TYR A 130 18.16 -2.60 12.29
CA TYR A 130 18.16 -4.07 12.41
C TYR A 130 19.55 -4.71 12.20
N SER A 131 20.42 -4.10 11.41
CA SER A 131 21.79 -4.62 11.21
C SER A 131 22.69 -4.42 12.43
N GLY A 132 22.36 -3.49 13.31
CA GLY A 132 23.07 -3.24 14.58
C GLY A 132 22.70 -4.17 15.74
N ILE A 133 21.71 -5.07 15.53
CA ILE A 133 21.19 -6.00 16.57
C ILE A 133 21.80 -7.43 16.44
N ARG A 134 22.70 -7.65 15.47
CA ARG A 134 23.40 -8.95 15.30
C ARG A 134 24.77 -8.94 15.92
#